data_7f755b07489d9610da93689b16afe292
#
_entry.id   7f755b07489d9610da93689b16afe292
#
_cell.length_a   1.000
_cell.length_b   1.000
_cell.length_c   1.000
_cell.angle_alpha   90.00
_cell.angle_beta   90.00
_cell.angle_gamma   90.00
#
_symmetry.space_group_name_H-M   'P 1'
#
loop_
_entity.id
_entity.type
_entity.pdbx_description
1 polymer ?
#
loop_
_entity_poly.entity_id
_entity_poly.type
_entity_poly.pdbx_seq_one_letter_code
_entity_poly.pdbx_strand_id
1 'polypeptide(L)'
;MIFSGLRVAGVLLLATGLYGQQQPVPYSHKTHLALGLKCNSCHRNADPGELMGFPAANVCMTCHQTVKADSPHIQKVAAAAKEKKSIAWVRVYRIPTFVYFSHRVHLQAGAKCEACHGQVRERDVLTKEVMHDMRSCMACHVATKARNDCTTCHEER
;
A
#
# COMPACT_ATOMS: atom_id res chain seq x y z
N MET A 1 -42.90 33.51 -40.32
CA MET A 1 -41.51 33.51 -39.84
C MET A 1 -41.45 32.59 -38.61
N ILE A 2 -40.87 31.38 -38.80
CA ILE A 2 -40.83 30.35 -37.79
C ILE A 2 -39.36 30.25 -37.30
N PHE A 3 -39.09 30.69 -36.07
CA PHE A 3 -37.77 30.57 -35.46
C PHE A 3 -37.60 29.17 -34.83
N SER A 4 -36.76 28.36 -35.48
CA SER A 4 -36.40 27.04 -34.96
C SER A 4 -35.27 27.19 -33.93
N GLY A 5 -35.60 26.97 -32.65
CA GLY A 5 -34.65 27.04 -31.54
C GLY A 5 -33.80 25.76 -31.45
N LEU A 6 -32.53 25.87 -31.80
CA LEU A 6 -31.53 24.81 -31.63
C LEU A 6 -31.20 24.61 -30.14
N ARG A 7 -31.65 23.50 -29.56
CA ARG A 7 -31.29 23.11 -28.17
C ARG A 7 -29.94 22.39 -28.21
N VAL A 8 -28.91 23.06 -27.74
CA VAL A 8 -27.62 22.42 -27.49
C VAL A 8 -27.70 21.64 -26.18
N ALA A 9 -27.77 20.32 -26.28
CA ALA A 9 -27.68 19.44 -25.14
C ALA A 9 -26.21 19.38 -24.66
N GLY A 10 -25.93 20.04 -23.54
CA GLY A 10 -24.60 19.96 -22.93
C GLY A 10 -24.37 18.55 -22.35
N VAL A 11 -23.41 17.82 -22.92
CA VAL A 11 -22.93 16.55 -22.39
C VAL A 11 -22.05 16.86 -21.18
N LEU A 12 -22.57 16.59 -19.98
CA LEU A 12 -21.81 16.68 -18.73
C LEU A 12 -20.88 15.47 -18.64
N LEU A 13 -19.62 15.64 -19.03
CA LEU A 13 -18.58 14.65 -18.84
C LEU A 13 -18.28 14.53 -17.33
N LEU A 14 -18.86 13.52 -16.69
CA LEU A 14 -18.50 13.13 -15.34
C LEU A 14 -17.08 12.53 -15.41
N ALA A 15 -16.08 13.32 -15.09
CA ALA A 15 -14.73 12.85 -14.85
C ALA A 15 -14.75 11.96 -13.59
N THR A 16 -14.87 10.64 -13.78
CA THR A 16 -14.64 9.66 -12.72
C THR A 16 -13.14 9.65 -12.43
N GLY A 17 -12.73 10.57 -11.56
CA GLY A 17 -11.37 10.56 -11.04
C GLY A 17 -11.11 9.22 -10.37
N LEU A 18 -10.04 8.54 -10.77
CA LEU A 18 -9.47 7.40 -10.04
C LEU A 18 -9.01 7.91 -8.68
N TYR A 19 -9.93 7.93 -7.71
CA TYR A 19 -9.61 8.27 -6.33
C TYR A 19 -8.78 7.13 -5.75
N GLY A 20 -7.44 7.27 -5.79
CA GLY A 20 -6.58 6.52 -4.90
C GLY A 20 -7.08 6.70 -3.47
N GLN A 21 -7.04 5.65 -2.65
CA GLN A 21 -7.53 5.72 -1.27
C GLN A 21 -6.81 6.87 -0.55
N GLN A 22 -7.58 7.86 -0.05
CA GLN A 22 -7.02 9.02 0.61
C GLN A 22 -6.36 8.59 1.93
N GLN A 23 -5.07 8.79 2.02
CA GLN A 23 -4.28 8.51 3.21
C GLN A 23 -4.41 9.67 4.24
N PRO A 24 -4.29 9.40 5.54
CA PRO A 24 -4.41 10.43 6.59
C PRO A 24 -3.35 11.52 6.50
N VAL A 25 -2.19 11.19 5.94
CA VAL A 25 -1.15 12.12 5.55
C VAL A 25 -0.57 11.70 4.19
N PRO A 26 -0.19 12.62 3.29
CA PRO A 26 0.42 12.25 2.03
C PRO A 26 1.81 11.66 2.32
N TYR A 27 2.08 10.50 1.71
CA TYR A 27 3.36 9.83 1.82
C TYR A 27 3.81 9.33 0.45
N SER A 28 5.01 9.71 0.03
CA SER A 28 5.62 9.29 -1.21
C SER A 28 6.69 8.23 -0.96
N HIS A 29 6.45 6.99 -1.40
CA HIS A 29 7.48 5.95 -1.39
C HIS A 29 8.64 6.31 -2.31
N LYS A 30 8.35 6.86 -3.49
CA LYS A 30 9.34 7.33 -4.46
C LYS A 30 10.36 8.29 -3.81
N THR A 31 9.88 9.33 -3.14
CA THR A 31 10.73 10.31 -2.50
C THR A 31 11.61 9.68 -1.42
N HIS A 32 11.04 8.85 -0.55
CA HIS A 32 11.77 8.27 0.59
C HIS A 32 12.77 7.19 0.15
N LEU A 33 12.40 6.37 -0.83
CA LEU A 33 13.28 5.31 -1.34
C LEU A 33 14.42 5.88 -2.20
N ALA A 34 14.24 7.06 -2.81
CA ALA A 34 15.31 7.79 -3.49
C ALA A 34 16.41 8.27 -2.52
N LEU A 35 16.12 8.38 -1.22
CA LEU A 35 17.09 8.67 -0.17
C LEU A 35 17.92 7.45 0.27
N GLY A 36 17.77 6.31 -0.41
CA GLY A 36 18.48 5.08 -0.08
C GLY A 36 17.83 4.25 1.04
N LEU A 37 16.66 4.65 1.54
CA LEU A 37 15.92 3.86 2.54
C LEU A 37 15.45 2.53 1.92
N LYS A 38 15.41 1.49 2.74
CA LYS A 38 14.92 0.15 2.36
C LYS A 38 13.51 -0.06 2.88
N CYS A 39 12.77 -0.98 2.28
CA CYS A 39 11.40 -1.31 2.71
C CYS A 39 11.32 -1.65 4.20
N ASN A 40 12.27 -2.45 4.69
CA ASN A 40 12.36 -2.84 6.10
C ASN A 40 12.87 -1.75 7.05
N SER A 41 13.29 -0.60 6.54
CA SER A 41 13.55 0.56 7.40
C SER A 41 12.27 1.06 8.08
N CYS A 42 11.13 0.88 7.42
CA CYS A 42 9.82 1.30 7.89
C CYS A 42 8.87 0.12 8.17
N HIS A 43 8.86 -0.90 7.31
CA HIS A 43 8.03 -2.10 7.45
C HIS A 43 8.83 -3.19 8.17
N ARG A 44 8.82 -3.18 9.50
CA ARG A 44 9.74 -4.01 10.31
C ARG A 44 9.15 -5.30 10.82
N ASN A 45 7.82 -5.47 10.74
CA ASN A 45 7.16 -6.63 11.30
C ASN A 45 7.13 -7.78 10.29
N ALA A 46 8.28 -8.41 10.07
CA ALA A 46 8.40 -9.63 9.28
C ALA A 46 8.06 -10.90 10.09
N ASP A 47 7.96 -10.77 11.39
CA ASP A 47 7.64 -11.81 12.35
C ASP A 47 6.45 -11.32 13.18
N PRO A 48 5.33 -11.77 13.04
CA PRO A 48 4.63 -13.02 12.94
C PRO A 48 4.16 -13.40 11.53
N GLY A 49 4.59 -12.74 10.48
CA GLY A 49 4.47 -13.24 9.14
C GLY A 49 3.30 -12.76 8.31
N GLU A 50 2.12 -12.54 8.84
CA GLU A 50 0.96 -12.13 8.03
C GLU A 50 1.03 -10.65 7.61
N LEU A 51 1.49 -9.79 8.49
CA LEU A 51 1.53 -8.35 8.28
C LEU A 51 2.93 -7.80 8.51
N MET A 52 3.46 -7.07 7.53
CA MET A 52 4.71 -6.31 7.70
C MET A 52 4.53 -5.09 8.62
N GLY A 53 3.31 -4.68 8.87
CA GLY A 53 2.98 -3.53 9.69
C GLY A 53 3.24 -2.19 9.00
N PHE A 54 2.86 -1.14 9.69
CA PHE A 54 3.17 0.24 9.34
C PHE A 54 4.16 0.82 10.34
N PRO A 55 5.02 1.76 9.92
CA PRO A 55 5.94 2.41 10.83
C PRO A 55 5.16 3.19 11.89
N ALA A 56 5.63 3.13 13.13
CA ALA A 56 5.14 4.01 14.18
C ALA A 56 5.54 5.46 13.88
N ALA A 57 4.73 6.41 14.33
CA ALA A 57 4.93 7.83 14.01
C ALA A 57 6.31 8.37 14.44
N ASN A 58 6.90 7.85 15.53
CA ASN A 58 8.23 8.22 15.98
C ASN A 58 9.34 7.86 14.98
N VAL A 59 9.14 6.84 14.14
CA VAL A 59 10.10 6.48 13.07
C VAL A 59 10.18 7.62 12.05
N CYS A 60 9.07 8.25 11.71
CA CYS A 60 9.03 9.40 10.82
C CYS A 60 9.77 10.60 11.44
N MET A 61 9.60 10.81 12.74
CA MET A 61 10.18 11.93 13.48
C MET A 61 11.70 11.83 13.64
N THR A 62 12.33 10.71 13.32
CA THR A 62 13.80 10.61 13.27
C THR A 62 14.42 11.66 12.33
N CYS A 63 13.72 11.99 11.23
CA CYS A 63 14.16 13.01 10.28
C CYS A 63 13.23 14.23 10.30
N HIS A 64 11.92 14.02 10.44
CA HIS A 64 10.93 15.08 10.31
C HIS A 64 10.84 16.03 11.53
N GLN A 65 11.58 15.80 12.57
CA GLN A 65 11.78 16.83 13.62
C GLN A 65 12.49 18.08 13.09
N THR A 66 13.24 17.95 11.99
CA THR A 66 13.95 19.07 11.33
C THR A 66 13.55 19.22 9.87
N VAL A 67 13.24 18.13 9.18
CA VAL A 67 12.87 18.13 7.77
C VAL A 67 11.36 18.36 7.61
N LYS A 68 10.99 19.46 6.93
CA LYS A 68 9.59 19.87 6.72
C LYS A 68 8.78 19.97 8.04
N ALA A 69 9.43 20.33 9.13
CA ALA A 69 8.83 20.40 10.46
C ALA A 69 7.56 21.28 10.50
N ASP A 70 7.51 22.35 9.70
CA ASP A 70 6.39 23.30 9.63
C ASP A 70 5.22 22.80 8.78
N SER A 71 5.37 21.66 8.08
CA SER A 71 4.28 21.11 7.28
C SER A 71 3.11 20.68 8.16
N PRO A 72 1.86 21.06 7.85
CA PRO A 72 0.69 20.61 8.62
C PRO A 72 0.54 19.09 8.64
N HIS A 73 1.04 18.39 7.64
CA HIS A 73 1.06 16.92 7.61
C HIS A 73 2.08 16.35 8.59
N ILE A 74 3.27 16.97 8.67
CA ILE A 74 4.30 16.55 9.64
C ILE A 74 3.87 16.90 11.06
N GLN A 75 3.19 18.02 11.28
CA GLN A 75 2.61 18.34 12.59
C GLN A 75 1.60 17.28 13.07
N LYS A 76 0.79 16.71 12.17
CA LYS A 76 -0.08 15.56 12.50
C LYS A 76 0.72 14.33 12.92
N VAL A 77 1.82 14.03 12.22
CA VAL A 77 2.71 12.92 12.57
C VAL A 77 3.38 13.16 13.91
N ALA A 78 3.85 14.38 14.17
CA ALA A 78 4.47 14.77 15.44
C ALA A 78 3.49 14.64 16.62
N ALA A 79 2.25 15.06 16.44
CA ALA A 79 1.19 14.90 17.44
C ALA A 79 0.94 13.41 17.75
N ALA A 80 0.82 12.57 16.71
CA ALA A 80 0.65 11.13 16.88
C ALA A 80 1.84 10.49 17.60
N ALA A 81 3.07 10.91 17.27
CA ALA A 81 4.28 10.43 17.92
C ALA A 81 4.32 10.80 19.42
N LYS A 82 3.96 12.04 19.76
CA LYS A 82 3.87 12.53 21.16
C LYS A 82 2.83 11.74 21.96
N GLU A 83 1.70 11.44 21.35
CA GLU A 83 0.61 10.68 21.99
C GLU A 83 0.83 9.15 21.94
N LYS A 84 1.94 8.69 21.34
CA LYS A 84 2.23 7.26 21.10
C LYS A 84 1.11 6.55 20.33
N LYS A 85 0.39 7.28 19.46
CA LYS A 85 -0.67 6.76 18.60
C LYS A 85 -0.13 6.35 17.24
N SER A 86 -0.76 5.35 16.64
CA SER A 86 -0.49 4.95 15.26
C SER A 86 -1.17 5.92 14.29
N ILE A 87 -0.53 6.15 13.15
CA ILE A 87 -1.19 6.78 12.00
C ILE A 87 -2.21 5.77 11.44
N ALA A 88 -3.45 6.20 11.23
CA ALA A 88 -4.53 5.34 10.74
C ALA A 88 -4.42 5.12 9.22
N TRP A 89 -3.33 4.49 8.78
CA TRP A 89 -3.08 4.20 7.39
C TRP A 89 -4.18 3.34 6.76
N VAL A 90 -4.58 3.68 5.55
CA VAL A 90 -5.51 2.88 4.75
C VAL A 90 -4.73 1.83 3.98
N ARG A 91 -5.06 0.56 4.19
CA ARG A 91 -4.39 -0.57 3.52
C ARG A 91 -4.80 -0.66 2.06
N VAL A 92 -3.84 -0.59 1.16
CA VAL A 92 -4.03 -0.79 -0.29
C VAL A 92 -4.20 -2.27 -0.64
N TYR A 93 -3.37 -3.12 -0.02
CA TYR A 93 -3.41 -4.56 -0.22
C TYR A 93 -4.04 -5.27 0.97
N ARG A 94 -4.99 -6.15 0.70
CA ARG A 94 -5.67 -6.98 1.69
C ARG A 94 -5.84 -8.38 1.15
N ILE A 95 -5.63 -9.38 2.01
CA ILE A 95 -5.93 -10.78 1.77
C ILE A 95 -7.11 -11.15 2.68
N PRO A 96 -8.07 -11.95 2.21
CA PRO A 96 -9.18 -12.44 3.05
C PRO A 96 -8.67 -13.19 4.28
N THR A 97 -9.40 -13.10 5.38
CA THR A 97 -8.99 -13.68 6.67
C THR A 97 -8.95 -15.22 6.69
N PHE A 98 -9.63 -15.86 5.74
CA PHE A 98 -9.62 -17.31 5.57
C PHE A 98 -8.41 -17.81 4.74
N VAL A 99 -7.51 -16.90 4.30
CA VAL A 99 -6.30 -17.24 3.57
C VAL A 99 -5.11 -17.05 4.51
N TYR A 100 -4.38 -18.12 4.76
CA TYR A 100 -3.13 -18.07 5.49
C TYR A 100 -2.01 -17.58 4.56
N PHE A 101 -1.36 -16.50 4.95
CA PHE A 101 -0.23 -15.93 4.22
C PHE A 101 0.86 -15.49 5.18
N SER A 102 2.11 -15.77 4.85
CA SER A 102 3.26 -15.36 5.64
C SER A 102 4.29 -14.63 4.80
N HIS A 103 4.51 -13.35 5.05
CA HIS A 103 5.59 -12.59 4.44
C HIS A 103 6.96 -13.22 4.72
N ARG A 104 7.18 -13.72 5.94
CA ARG A 104 8.44 -14.34 6.34
C ARG A 104 8.81 -15.50 5.42
N VAL A 105 7.90 -16.43 5.18
CA VAL A 105 8.16 -17.61 4.33
C VAL A 105 8.50 -17.19 2.90
N HIS A 106 7.76 -16.22 2.34
CA HIS A 106 8.01 -15.73 0.99
C HIS A 106 9.35 -14.99 0.88
N LEU A 107 9.70 -14.16 1.87
CA LEU A 107 10.98 -13.46 1.89
C LEU A 107 12.17 -14.43 2.07
N GLN A 108 12.03 -15.47 2.89
CA GLN A 108 13.03 -16.55 3.03
C GLN A 108 13.19 -17.34 1.74
N ALA A 109 12.12 -17.54 0.97
CA ALA A 109 12.15 -18.14 -0.35
C ALA A 109 12.73 -17.22 -1.44
N GLY A 110 13.13 -16.00 -1.10
CA GLY A 110 13.74 -15.03 -2.02
C GLY A 110 12.78 -14.17 -2.83
N ALA A 111 11.47 -14.20 -2.52
CA ALA A 111 10.51 -13.32 -3.16
C ALA A 111 10.84 -11.85 -2.90
N LYS A 112 10.70 -11.01 -3.94
CA LYS A 112 10.93 -9.59 -3.85
C LYS A 112 9.60 -8.87 -3.54
N CYS A 113 9.67 -7.76 -2.79
CA CYS A 113 8.48 -6.98 -2.43
C CYS A 113 7.67 -6.57 -3.65
N GLU A 114 8.37 -6.14 -4.70
CA GLU A 114 7.75 -5.64 -5.94
C GLU A 114 7.01 -6.73 -6.72
N ALA A 115 7.34 -8.00 -6.55
CA ALA A 115 6.63 -9.10 -7.20
C ALA A 115 5.15 -9.15 -6.79
N CYS A 116 4.85 -8.73 -5.56
CA CYS A 116 3.50 -8.70 -5.01
C CYS A 116 2.93 -7.29 -4.88
N HIS A 117 3.78 -6.28 -4.67
CA HIS A 117 3.35 -4.91 -4.40
C HIS A 117 3.50 -3.95 -5.58
N GLY A 118 4.03 -4.42 -6.72
CA GLY A 118 4.26 -3.58 -7.91
C GLY A 118 5.42 -2.60 -7.74
N GLN A 119 5.48 -1.59 -8.58
CA GLN A 119 6.60 -0.65 -8.66
C GLN A 119 6.53 0.44 -7.58
N VAL A 120 6.53 0.03 -6.32
CA VAL A 120 6.39 0.93 -5.15
C VAL A 120 7.41 2.06 -5.16
N ARG A 121 8.65 1.78 -5.63
CA ARG A 121 9.73 2.77 -5.71
C ARG A 121 9.44 3.95 -6.61
N GLU A 122 8.50 3.80 -7.53
CA GLU A 122 8.15 4.80 -8.52
C GLU A 122 6.87 5.56 -8.18
N ARG A 123 6.26 5.27 -7.02
CA ARG A 123 4.93 5.77 -6.67
C ARG A 123 4.98 6.83 -5.59
N ASP A 124 4.36 7.97 -5.90
CA ASP A 124 4.02 9.00 -4.91
C ASP A 124 2.76 8.62 -4.14
N VAL A 125 1.78 8.04 -4.82
CA VAL A 125 0.56 7.48 -4.23
C VAL A 125 0.45 6.02 -4.61
N LEU A 126 0.31 5.14 -3.63
CA LEU A 126 0.14 3.71 -3.88
C LEU A 126 -1.29 3.39 -4.31
N THR A 127 -1.39 2.60 -5.36
CA THR A 127 -2.59 1.94 -5.83
C THR A 127 -2.34 0.43 -5.92
N LYS A 128 -3.39 -0.36 -6.02
CA LYS A 128 -3.25 -1.80 -6.20
C LYS A 128 -2.85 -2.11 -7.64
N GLU A 129 -1.60 -2.47 -7.85
CA GLU A 129 -1.03 -2.78 -9.17
C GLU A 129 -1.03 -4.29 -9.46
N VAL A 130 -0.86 -5.10 -8.43
CA VAL A 130 -0.80 -6.57 -8.54
C VAL A 130 -2.03 -7.17 -7.89
N MET A 131 -2.69 -8.08 -8.57
CA MET A 131 -3.83 -8.80 -8.02
C MET A 131 -3.36 -9.86 -7.02
N HIS A 132 -3.96 -9.83 -5.83
CA HIS A 132 -3.76 -10.84 -4.79
C HIS A 132 -5.01 -11.72 -4.73
N ASP A 133 -5.15 -12.57 -5.72
CA ASP A 133 -6.20 -13.56 -5.83
C ASP A 133 -5.59 -14.97 -5.91
N MET A 134 -6.43 -15.98 -5.76
CA MET A 134 -6.01 -17.38 -5.81
C MET A 134 -5.26 -17.72 -7.11
N ARG A 135 -5.71 -17.18 -8.25
CA ARG A 135 -5.09 -17.42 -9.55
C ARG A 135 -3.63 -16.91 -9.58
N SER A 136 -3.42 -15.69 -9.13
CA SER A 136 -2.09 -15.05 -9.11
C SER A 136 -1.13 -15.79 -8.18
N CYS A 137 -1.60 -16.18 -7.00
CA CYS A 137 -0.81 -16.93 -6.04
C CYS A 137 -0.43 -18.31 -6.60
N MET A 138 -1.40 -19.07 -7.13
CA MET A 138 -1.18 -20.38 -7.70
C MET A 138 -0.27 -20.33 -8.93
N ALA A 139 -0.39 -19.34 -9.80
CA ALA A 139 0.48 -19.19 -10.96
C ALA A 139 1.95 -19.04 -10.55
N CYS A 140 2.23 -18.23 -9.52
CA CYS A 140 3.58 -18.07 -8.98
C CYS A 140 4.09 -19.38 -8.35
N HIS A 141 3.28 -20.03 -7.51
CA HIS A 141 3.65 -21.29 -6.85
C HIS A 141 3.95 -22.39 -7.86
N VAL A 142 3.17 -22.51 -8.93
CA VAL A 142 3.46 -23.45 -10.03
C VAL A 142 4.79 -23.12 -10.72
N ALA A 143 4.99 -21.85 -11.07
CA ALA A 143 6.20 -21.42 -11.77
C ALA A 143 7.48 -21.61 -10.91
N THR A 144 7.37 -21.46 -9.60
CA THR A 144 8.49 -21.60 -8.65
C THR A 144 8.59 -23.00 -8.04
N LYS A 145 7.72 -23.93 -8.42
CA LYS A 145 7.60 -25.28 -7.83
C LYS A 145 7.37 -25.26 -6.32
N ALA A 146 6.70 -24.23 -5.81
CA ALA A 146 6.30 -24.14 -4.42
C ALA A 146 5.05 -24.99 -4.15
N ARG A 147 4.78 -25.27 -2.86
CA ARG A 147 3.57 -26.02 -2.47
C ARG A 147 2.32 -25.30 -2.97
N ASN A 148 1.38 -26.08 -3.53
CA ASN A 148 0.22 -25.56 -4.25
C ASN A 148 -1.07 -26.35 -3.92
N ASP A 149 -1.10 -27.06 -2.80
CA ASP A 149 -2.27 -27.77 -2.31
C ASP A 149 -3.21 -26.82 -1.53
N CYS A 150 -4.47 -27.18 -1.42
CA CYS A 150 -5.52 -26.34 -0.80
C CYS A 150 -5.16 -25.93 0.63
N THR A 151 -4.62 -26.84 1.41
CA THR A 151 -4.32 -26.64 2.83
C THR A 151 -3.10 -25.76 3.07
N THR A 152 -2.27 -25.53 2.06
CA THR A 152 -1.16 -24.58 2.15
C THR A 152 -1.63 -23.14 2.40
N CYS A 153 -2.79 -22.78 1.80
CA CYS A 153 -3.33 -21.42 1.87
C CYS A 153 -4.67 -21.36 2.64
N HIS A 154 -5.38 -22.47 2.75
CA HIS A 154 -6.70 -22.57 3.37
C HIS A 154 -6.68 -23.61 4.50
N GLU A 155 -5.89 -23.32 5.51
CA GLU A 155 -5.86 -24.20 6.68
C GLU A 155 -7.13 -24.03 7.50
N GLU A 156 -7.79 -25.14 7.84
CA GLU A 156 -8.89 -25.16 8.81
C GLU A 156 -8.30 -24.85 10.20
N ARG A 157 -8.72 -23.75 10.78
CA ARG A 157 -8.35 -23.33 12.15
C ARG A 157 -9.42 -23.73 13.13
#